data_e9a132ddba7b11652c709e2fe3a25989
#
_entry.id   e9a132ddba7b11652c709e2fe3a25989
#
_cell.length_a   1.000
_cell.length_b   1.000
_cell.length_c   1.000
_cell.angle_alpha   90.00
_cell.angle_beta   90.00
_cell.angle_gamma   90.00
#
_symmetry.space_group_name_H-M   'P 1'
#
loop_
_entity.id
_entity.type
_entity.pdbx_description
1 polymer ?
#
loop_
_entity_poly.entity_id
_entity_poly.type
_entity_poly.pdbx_seq_one_letter_code
_entity_poly.pdbx_strand_id
1 'polypeptide(L)'
;MRDLFIGGQWTGAIDERTREIRCPADGTLVAVVDEGGGKDAAEAVAAARQAFDHGPWPRTPVAARGDLLLRVAGLLARDKAAMARAESLDTGKRLAESARDVDDVIACFRYYGQLVRTGADRVVDTGTEDAVSRVVHEPVGVCALITPWNYPLLQAAWKVAPALAAGNTFVLKPSELTPSTAVALIRLLEEAELPDGTANLVLGPGAEAGAPLTDNPDVDLVSFTGGLRTGRRVMAAASPTVKRTFLELGGKNPNIVFADADFETAVDYALTAVFHHSGQVCSAGARLLVQDPVHDAFVAEVVRRARGIRLGGPFDERAQTGPLISAAHRAKVEAYVATGLAEGARLRCGGSRPDDPELADGFYYRPTVLDSCHSGMSVLSDESFGPVLTVERFESEEEAIRLANDTVYGLAGAVWSGDEGRAQRVASRLRLGTVWINDYLHPTLPQAEWGGFKQSGTGRELGPSGLAEYRQAKHIWRNTRPRPQGWFT
;
A
#
# COMPACT_ATOMS: atom_id res chain seq x y z
N MET A 1 5.07 20.49 -20.79
CA MET A 1 4.28 20.42 -19.54
C MET A 1 5.25 20.54 -18.39
N ARG A 2 4.81 20.90 -17.20
CA ARG A 2 5.64 20.94 -16.00
C ARG A 2 4.93 20.13 -14.94
N ASP A 3 5.38 18.90 -14.73
CA ASP A 3 4.67 17.91 -13.89
C ASP A 3 5.48 17.49 -12.66
N LEU A 4 6.73 17.98 -12.51
CA LEU A 4 7.47 17.90 -11.27
C LEU A 4 7.13 19.10 -10.40
N PHE A 5 7.05 18.93 -9.07
CA PHE A 5 6.81 20.00 -8.12
C PHE A 5 7.95 20.06 -7.11
N ILE A 6 8.77 21.10 -7.18
CA ILE A 6 9.98 21.22 -6.37
C ILE A 6 10.05 22.63 -5.77
N GLY A 7 10.18 22.73 -4.45
CA GLY A 7 10.34 23.98 -3.74
C GLY A 7 9.17 24.96 -3.90
N GLY A 8 7.94 24.45 -4.13
CA GLY A 8 6.75 25.28 -4.36
C GLY A 8 6.52 25.67 -5.81
N GLN A 9 7.28 25.12 -6.77
CA GLN A 9 7.20 25.46 -8.19
C GLN A 9 6.97 24.22 -9.06
N TRP A 10 6.07 24.33 -10.03
CA TRP A 10 5.91 23.35 -11.09
C TRP A 10 7.03 23.51 -12.12
N THR A 11 7.80 22.46 -12.36
CA THR A 11 8.97 22.48 -13.25
C THR A 11 8.96 21.26 -14.17
N GLY A 12 9.68 21.34 -15.29
CA GLY A 12 9.98 20.20 -16.16
C GLY A 12 11.17 19.39 -15.62
N ALA A 13 11.36 18.18 -16.16
CA ALA A 13 12.52 17.37 -15.86
C ALA A 13 13.81 18.05 -16.39
N ILE A 14 14.91 18.01 -15.63
CA ILE A 14 16.20 18.61 -16.01
C ILE A 14 16.73 18.05 -17.32
N ASP A 15 16.57 16.75 -17.55
CA ASP A 15 17.03 16.08 -18.76
C ASP A 15 15.98 16.11 -19.91
N GLU A 16 14.90 16.90 -19.77
CA GLU A 16 13.82 17.13 -20.75
C GLU A 16 13.15 15.85 -21.27
N ARG A 17 13.23 14.76 -20.50
CA ARG A 17 12.60 13.49 -20.86
C ARG A 17 11.12 13.53 -20.53
N THR A 18 10.32 12.81 -21.33
CA THR A 18 8.87 12.65 -21.13
C THR A 18 8.49 11.17 -21.21
N ARG A 19 7.33 10.85 -20.62
CA ARG A 19 6.72 9.52 -20.67
C ARG A 19 5.27 9.61 -21.08
N GLU A 20 4.88 8.75 -22.01
CA GLU A 20 3.47 8.53 -22.32
C GLU A 20 2.83 7.63 -21.25
N ILE A 21 1.72 8.08 -20.70
CA ILE A 21 0.84 7.30 -19.83
C ILE A 21 -0.31 6.79 -20.68
N ARG A 22 -0.48 5.47 -20.71
CA ARG A 22 -1.50 4.82 -21.53
C ARG A 22 -2.41 3.97 -20.67
N CYS A 23 -3.70 4.02 -20.98
CA CYS A 23 -4.69 3.17 -20.31
C CYS A 23 -4.39 1.69 -20.62
N PRO A 24 -4.22 0.83 -19.61
CA PRO A 24 -3.91 -0.59 -19.83
C PRO A 24 -5.09 -1.39 -20.41
N ALA A 25 -6.28 -0.81 -20.46
CA ALA A 25 -7.46 -1.46 -20.99
C ALA A 25 -7.52 -1.50 -22.52
N ASP A 26 -6.97 -0.49 -23.19
CA ASP A 26 -7.09 -0.30 -24.64
C ASP A 26 -5.89 0.41 -25.29
N GLY A 27 -4.85 0.74 -24.52
CA GLY A 27 -3.66 1.43 -25.00
C GLY A 27 -3.86 2.91 -25.33
N THR A 28 -5.03 3.50 -25.09
CA THR A 28 -5.29 4.93 -25.37
C THR A 28 -4.35 5.81 -24.56
N LEU A 29 -3.87 6.91 -25.18
CA LEU A 29 -3.01 7.90 -24.53
C LEU A 29 -3.82 8.69 -23.50
N VAL A 30 -3.42 8.61 -22.23
CA VAL A 30 -4.02 9.34 -21.11
C VAL A 30 -3.33 10.70 -20.93
N ALA A 31 -2.01 10.69 -20.87
CA ALA A 31 -1.20 11.88 -20.68
C ALA A 31 0.22 11.69 -21.23
N VAL A 32 0.93 12.79 -21.43
CA VAL A 32 2.40 12.82 -21.56
C VAL A 32 2.90 13.62 -20.37
N VAL A 33 3.77 13.05 -19.55
CA VAL A 33 4.30 13.67 -18.34
C VAL A 33 5.82 13.80 -18.40
N ASP A 34 6.37 14.75 -17.64
CA ASP A 34 7.82 14.85 -17.47
C ASP A 34 8.37 13.61 -16.76
N GLU A 35 9.53 13.12 -17.20
CA GLU A 35 10.23 11.98 -16.61
C GLU A 35 11.54 12.44 -15.97
N GLY A 36 11.49 12.69 -14.66
CA GLY A 36 12.63 13.09 -13.85
C GLY A 36 13.60 11.96 -13.55
N GLY A 37 14.79 12.33 -13.11
CA GLY A 37 15.89 11.44 -12.76
C GLY A 37 16.55 11.79 -11.42
N GLY A 38 17.80 11.33 -11.26
CA GLY A 38 18.57 11.53 -10.02
C GLY A 38 18.85 12.99 -9.67
N LYS A 39 19.00 13.86 -10.67
CA LYS A 39 19.22 15.29 -10.46
C LYS A 39 17.96 15.96 -9.89
N ASP A 40 16.80 15.66 -10.50
CA ASP A 40 15.50 16.18 -10.02
C ASP A 40 15.20 15.68 -8.60
N ALA A 41 15.51 14.40 -8.32
CA ALA A 41 15.38 13.83 -6.97
C ALA A 41 16.29 14.55 -5.96
N ALA A 42 17.52 14.88 -6.32
CA ALA A 42 18.43 15.62 -5.45
C ALA A 42 17.96 17.05 -5.17
N GLU A 43 17.45 17.77 -6.20
CA GLU A 43 16.87 19.12 -6.03
C GLU A 43 15.62 19.09 -5.14
N ALA A 44 14.75 18.07 -5.32
CA ALA A 44 13.57 17.91 -4.50
C ALA A 44 13.91 17.63 -3.02
N VAL A 45 14.94 16.80 -2.75
CA VAL A 45 15.43 16.56 -1.39
C VAL A 45 16.03 17.82 -0.79
N ALA A 46 16.83 18.58 -1.55
CA ALA A 46 17.42 19.84 -1.07
C ALA A 46 16.33 20.87 -0.73
N ALA A 47 15.27 20.99 -1.54
CA ALA A 47 14.13 21.84 -1.25
C ALA A 47 13.36 21.40 0.00
N ALA A 48 13.13 20.07 0.17
CA ALA A 48 12.49 19.52 1.35
C ALA A 48 13.33 19.76 2.62
N ARG A 49 14.64 19.61 2.54
CA ARG A 49 15.59 19.87 3.65
C ARG A 49 15.58 21.34 4.04
N GLN A 50 15.67 22.23 3.07
CA GLN A 50 15.59 23.69 3.32
C GLN A 50 14.26 24.06 4.02
N ALA A 51 13.13 23.49 3.54
CA ALA A 51 11.82 23.75 4.13
C ALA A 51 11.68 23.15 5.54
N PHE A 52 12.32 22.00 5.82
CA PHE A 52 12.31 21.40 7.14
C PHE A 52 13.14 22.23 8.14
N ASP A 53 14.37 22.57 7.78
CA ASP A 53 15.31 23.24 8.70
C ASP A 53 14.92 24.71 8.96
N HIS A 54 14.43 25.41 7.92
CA HIS A 54 14.25 26.86 7.98
C HIS A 54 12.80 27.31 7.72
N GLY A 55 11.97 26.47 7.08
CA GLY A 55 10.57 26.79 6.77
C GLY A 55 9.64 26.77 7.99
N PRO A 56 8.40 27.22 7.83
CA PRO A 56 7.43 27.32 8.93
C PRO A 56 6.81 25.98 9.31
N TRP A 57 6.70 25.00 8.38
CA TRP A 57 5.86 23.84 8.55
C TRP A 57 6.19 22.98 9.79
N PRO A 58 7.44 22.62 10.07
CA PRO A 58 7.78 21.80 11.25
C PRO A 58 7.44 22.48 12.59
N ARG A 59 7.32 23.81 12.58
CA ARG A 59 6.98 24.62 13.75
C ARG A 59 5.52 25.03 13.79
N THR A 60 4.75 24.67 12.75
CA THR A 60 3.30 24.96 12.67
C THR A 60 2.56 24.24 13.81
N PRO A 61 1.69 24.95 14.56
CA PRO A 61 0.92 24.31 15.62
C PRO A 61 0.15 23.08 15.14
N VAL A 62 0.07 22.07 15.99
CA VAL A 62 -0.58 20.77 15.69
C VAL A 62 -2.03 20.96 15.21
N ALA A 63 -2.77 21.90 15.82
CA ALA A 63 -4.13 22.21 15.41
C ALA A 63 -4.19 22.71 13.95
N ALA A 64 -3.29 23.63 13.57
CA ALA A 64 -3.26 24.18 12.22
C ALA A 64 -2.85 23.12 11.16
N ARG A 65 -1.93 22.18 11.51
CA ARG A 65 -1.64 21.03 10.65
C ARG A 65 -2.88 20.14 10.46
N GLY A 66 -3.63 19.90 11.54
CA GLY A 66 -4.90 19.18 11.47
C GLY A 66 -5.93 19.90 10.60
N ASP A 67 -6.05 21.23 10.70
CA ASP A 67 -6.96 22.04 9.87
C ASP A 67 -6.63 21.94 8.37
N LEU A 68 -5.33 21.99 8.03
CA LEU A 68 -4.88 21.80 6.65
C LEU A 68 -5.30 20.44 6.10
N LEU A 69 -5.09 19.34 6.84
CA LEU A 69 -5.49 17.99 6.42
C LEU A 69 -7.00 17.87 6.21
N LEU A 70 -7.81 18.50 7.09
CA LEU A 70 -9.27 18.52 6.94
C LEU A 70 -9.70 19.35 5.71
N ARG A 71 -8.99 20.42 5.39
CA ARG A 71 -9.21 21.21 4.16
C ARG A 71 -8.90 20.39 2.92
N VAL A 72 -7.75 19.68 2.90
CA VAL A 72 -7.39 18.76 1.81
C VAL A 72 -8.45 17.66 1.63
N ALA A 73 -8.97 17.09 2.71
CA ALA A 73 -10.06 16.12 2.65
C ALA A 73 -11.34 16.72 2.01
N GLY A 74 -11.62 18.01 2.26
CA GLY A 74 -12.71 18.73 1.61
C GLY A 74 -12.50 18.92 0.11
N LEU A 75 -11.27 19.27 -0.30
CA LEU A 75 -10.89 19.43 -1.71
C LEU A 75 -10.94 18.08 -2.46
N LEU A 76 -10.44 17.01 -1.86
CA LEU A 76 -10.55 15.65 -2.39
C LEU A 76 -12.00 15.22 -2.58
N ALA A 77 -12.88 15.57 -1.63
CA ALA A 77 -14.32 15.26 -1.74
C ALA A 77 -14.99 16.09 -2.86
N ARG A 78 -14.59 17.34 -3.05
CA ARG A 78 -15.04 18.19 -4.19
C ARG A 78 -14.67 17.56 -5.53
N ASP A 79 -13.43 17.07 -5.65
CA ASP A 79 -12.86 16.61 -6.93
C ASP A 79 -12.92 15.07 -7.09
N LYS A 80 -13.68 14.39 -6.23
CA LYS A 80 -13.77 12.91 -6.19
C LYS A 80 -13.98 12.27 -7.56
N ALA A 81 -14.93 12.78 -8.35
CA ALA A 81 -15.25 12.20 -9.65
C ALA A 81 -14.08 12.30 -10.64
N ALA A 82 -13.37 13.42 -10.65
CA ALA A 82 -12.20 13.63 -11.50
C ALA A 82 -11.03 12.74 -11.07
N MET A 83 -10.78 12.64 -9.76
CA MET A 83 -9.76 11.77 -9.18
C MET A 83 -10.02 10.30 -9.50
N ALA A 84 -11.24 9.82 -9.29
CA ALA A 84 -11.62 8.43 -9.58
C ALA A 84 -11.47 8.11 -11.07
N ARG A 85 -11.81 9.05 -11.95
CA ARG A 85 -11.64 8.87 -13.39
C ARG A 85 -10.16 8.80 -13.78
N ALA A 86 -9.32 9.68 -13.24
CA ALA A 86 -7.88 9.67 -13.49
C ALA A 86 -7.22 8.37 -13.00
N GLU A 87 -7.57 7.93 -11.78
CA GLU A 87 -7.11 6.66 -11.21
C GLU A 87 -7.47 5.46 -12.11
N SER A 88 -8.72 5.44 -12.61
CA SER A 88 -9.20 4.38 -13.51
C SER A 88 -8.48 4.37 -14.87
N LEU A 89 -8.18 5.53 -15.43
CA LEU A 89 -7.45 5.65 -16.69
C LEU A 89 -6.00 5.15 -16.56
N ASP A 90 -5.30 5.55 -15.49
CA ASP A 90 -3.91 5.14 -15.28
C ASP A 90 -3.79 3.64 -14.96
N THR A 91 -4.72 3.09 -14.18
CA THR A 91 -4.63 1.72 -13.65
C THR A 91 -5.41 0.68 -14.42
N GLY A 92 -6.40 1.10 -15.21
CA GLY A 92 -7.38 0.22 -15.86
C GLY A 92 -8.43 -0.38 -14.92
N LYS A 93 -8.42 -0.06 -13.62
CA LYS A 93 -9.43 -0.56 -12.66
C LYS A 93 -10.79 0.07 -12.94
N ARG A 94 -11.85 -0.61 -12.55
CA ARG A 94 -13.22 -0.13 -12.74
C ARG A 94 -13.45 1.18 -12.01
N LEU A 95 -14.22 2.08 -12.59
CA LEU A 95 -14.55 3.38 -12.00
C LEU A 95 -15.15 3.26 -10.58
N ALA A 96 -15.98 2.22 -10.36
CA ALA A 96 -16.56 1.97 -9.04
C ALA A 96 -15.49 1.61 -7.97
N GLU A 97 -14.42 0.93 -8.36
CA GLU A 97 -13.28 0.62 -7.47
C GLU A 97 -12.49 1.90 -7.16
N SER A 98 -12.15 2.68 -8.19
CA SER A 98 -11.44 3.96 -8.02
C SER A 98 -12.25 4.98 -7.19
N ALA A 99 -13.58 5.01 -7.36
CA ALA A 99 -14.43 5.89 -6.56
C ALA A 99 -14.42 5.53 -5.07
N ARG A 100 -14.34 4.22 -4.75
CA ARG A 100 -14.17 3.75 -3.36
C ARG A 100 -12.78 4.10 -2.82
N ASP A 101 -11.74 3.92 -3.63
CA ASP A 101 -10.37 4.29 -3.24
C ASP A 101 -10.29 5.77 -2.85
N VAL A 102 -10.96 6.65 -3.59
CA VAL A 102 -11.00 8.09 -3.26
C VAL A 102 -11.76 8.34 -1.95
N ASP A 103 -12.84 7.59 -1.65
CA ASP A 103 -13.50 7.68 -0.35
C ASP A 103 -12.55 7.30 0.81
N ASP A 104 -11.76 6.24 0.64
CA ASP A 104 -10.78 5.81 1.62
C ASP A 104 -9.65 6.84 1.79
N VAL A 105 -9.22 7.51 0.70
CA VAL A 105 -8.28 8.64 0.73
C VAL A 105 -8.83 9.80 1.56
N ILE A 106 -10.08 10.20 1.30
CA ILE A 106 -10.76 11.27 2.06
C ILE A 106 -10.83 10.91 3.54
N ALA A 107 -11.19 9.67 3.86
CA ALA A 107 -11.26 9.16 5.23
C ALA A 107 -9.89 9.20 5.92
N CYS A 108 -8.82 8.85 5.20
CA CYS A 108 -7.45 8.89 5.70
C CYS A 108 -7.01 10.31 6.09
N PHE A 109 -7.20 11.31 5.22
CA PHE A 109 -6.88 12.70 5.53
C PHE A 109 -7.72 13.24 6.69
N ARG A 110 -9.01 12.91 6.76
CA ARG A 110 -9.88 13.29 7.90
C ARG A 110 -9.39 12.66 9.20
N TYR A 111 -9.06 11.40 9.18
CA TYR A 111 -8.58 10.68 10.34
C TYR A 111 -7.31 11.29 10.92
N TYR A 112 -6.27 11.49 10.10
CA TYR A 112 -5.02 12.08 10.58
C TYR A 112 -5.17 13.56 10.96
N GLY A 113 -6.04 14.31 10.28
CA GLY A 113 -6.39 15.68 10.65
C GLY A 113 -7.02 15.79 12.05
N GLN A 114 -7.77 14.76 12.46
CA GLN A 114 -8.35 14.65 13.79
C GLN A 114 -7.36 14.04 14.80
N LEU A 115 -6.71 12.94 14.45
CA LEU A 115 -5.80 12.19 15.33
C LEU A 115 -4.65 13.07 15.82
N VAL A 116 -4.06 13.89 14.93
CA VAL A 116 -2.91 14.70 15.31
C VAL A 116 -3.18 15.65 16.48
N ARG A 117 -4.44 16.02 16.69
CA ARG A 117 -4.90 16.93 17.76
C ARG A 117 -4.99 16.25 19.13
N THR A 118 -5.03 14.92 19.19
CA THR A 118 -5.19 14.21 20.48
C THR A 118 -3.94 14.24 21.35
N GLY A 119 -2.80 14.69 20.78
CA GLY A 119 -1.53 14.79 21.48
C GLY A 119 -0.89 13.43 21.78
N ALA A 120 0.43 13.37 21.76
CA ALA A 120 1.18 12.19 22.19
C ALA A 120 2.17 12.53 23.31
N ASP A 121 2.31 13.83 23.60
CA ASP A 121 3.21 14.31 24.63
C ASP A 121 2.69 13.95 26.02
N ARG A 122 3.60 13.59 26.92
CA ARG A 122 3.25 13.20 28.28
C ARG A 122 4.26 13.71 29.30
N VAL A 123 3.76 14.00 30.50
CA VAL A 123 4.58 14.21 31.68
C VAL A 123 4.78 12.85 32.36
N VAL A 124 6.03 12.57 32.75
CA VAL A 124 6.39 11.34 33.46
C VAL A 124 6.58 11.69 34.92
N ASP A 125 5.96 10.93 35.80
CA ASP A 125 6.18 11.07 37.24
C ASP A 125 7.63 10.72 37.56
N THR A 126 8.32 11.64 38.20
CA THR A 126 9.74 11.50 38.57
C THR A 126 9.94 10.95 39.98
N GLY A 127 8.88 10.82 40.76
CA GLY A 127 8.97 10.48 42.19
C GLY A 127 9.62 11.55 43.05
N THR A 128 9.90 12.76 42.54
CA THR A 128 10.50 13.88 43.24
C THR A 128 9.96 15.22 42.79
N GLU A 129 9.86 16.19 43.69
CA GLU A 129 9.48 17.58 43.39
C GLU A 129 10.62 18.38 42.72
N ASP A 130 11.86 17.86 42.81
CA ASP A 130 13.05 18.55 42.32
C ASP A 130 13.29 18.32 40.79
N ALA A 131 12.39 17.64 40.12
CA ALA A 131 12.51 17.37 38.67
C ALA A 131 11.18 17.41 37.95
N VAL A 132 11.24 17.82 36.66
CA VAL A 132 10.15 17.69 35.69
C VAL A 132 10.65 16.86 34.51
N SER A 133 9.94 15.79 34.20
CA SER A 133 10.24 14.90 33.08
C SER A 133 9.11 14.97 32.04
N ARG A 134 9.46 15.25 30.78
CA ARG A 134 8.50 15.31 29.68
C ARG A 134 8.99 14.45 28.52
N VAL A 135 8.09 13.72 27.89
CA VAL A 135 8.32 13.11 26.59
C VAL A 135 7.51 13.89 25.56
N VAL A 136 8.21 14.51 24.61
CA VAL A 136 7.62 15.24 23.50
C VAL A 136 7.88 14.50 22.18
N HIS A 137 7.03 14.73 21.17
CA HIS A 137 7.18 14.10 19.87
C HIS A 137 7.48 15.15 18.81
N GLU A 138 8.60 14.96 18.12
CA GLU A 138 9.07 15.84 17.06
C GLU A 138 8.97 15.11 15.71
N PRO A 139 8.82 15.83 14.56
CA PRO A 139 8.88 15.22 13.25
C PRO A 139 10.24 14.55 13.01
N VAL A 140 10.27 13.49 12.19
CA VAL A 140 11.52 12.78 11.84
C VAL A 140 12.43 13.65 10.99
N GLY A 141 11.87 14.40 10.00
CA GLY A 141 12.64 15.22 9.09
C GLY A 141 12.11 15.21 7.65
N VAL A 142 12.99 14.92 6.71
CA VAL A 142 12.68 14.76 5.28
C VAL A 142 12.30 13.32 5.00
N CYS A 143 11.12 13.10 4.42
CA CYS A 143 10.58 11.78 4.11
C CYS A 143 10.58 11.51 2.59
N ALA A 144 11.20 10.42 2.15
CA ALA A 144 11.00 9.88 0.80
C ALA A 144 9.80 8.95 0.82
N LEU A 145 8.73 9.30 0.10
CA LEU A 145 7.47 8.57 0.03
C LEU A 145 7.36 7.94 -1.37
N ILE A 146 7.53 6.61 -1.46
CA ILE A 146 7.59 5.88 -2.73
C ILE A 146 6.40 4.96 -2.81
N THR A 147 5.53 5.16 -3.82
CA THR A 147 4.25 4.46 -3.94
C THR A 147 4.16 3.57 -5.17
N PRO A 148 3.37 2.47 -5.11
CA PRO A 148 3.17 1.54 -6.18
C PRO A 148 2.11 2.03 -7.18
N TRP A 149 1.85 1.21 -8.20
CA TRP A 149 0.92 1.51 -9.28
C TRP A 149 -0.51 0.96 -9.09
N ASN A 150 -0.74 0.04 -8.14
CA ASN A 150 -2.03 -0.63 -8.02
C ASN A 150 -3.11 0.18 -7.26
N TYR A 151 -2.71 0.97 -6.28
CA TYR A 151 -3.53 1.92 -5.54
C TYR A 151 -2.80 3.26 -5.42
N PRO A 152 -2.55 3.97 -6.54
CA PRO A 152 -1.65 5.13 -6.59
C PRO A 152 -2.01 6.21 -5.57
N LEU A 153 -3.25 6.69 -5.61
CA LEU A 153 -3.71 7.76 -4.74
C LEU A 153 -3.86 7.31 -3.28
N LEU A 154 -4.39 6.10 -3.07
CA LEU A 154 -4.59 5.57 -1.72
C LEU A 154 -3.27 5.38 -0.98
N GLN A 155 -2.28 4.78 -1.64
CA GLN A 155 -0.95 4.58 -1.07
C GLN A 155 -0.18 5.90 -0.88
N ALA A 156 -0.42 6.89 -1.74
CA ALA A 156 0.11 8.24 -1.52
C ALA A 156 -0.52 8.87 -0.26
N ALA A 157 -1.83 8.76 -0.08
CA ALA A 157 -2.54 9.30 1.08
C ALA A 157 -2.08 8.68 2.41
N TRP A 158 -1.87 7.36 2.44
CA TRP A 158 -1.38 6.64 3.65
C TRP A 158 -0.02 7.14 4.13
N LYS A 159 0.78 7.72 3.23
CA LYS A 159 2.11 8.25 3.53
C LYS A 159 2.10 9.77 3.73
N VAL A 160 1.45 10.50 2.84
CA VAL A 160 1.43 11.98 2.83
C VAL A 160 0.67 12.52 4.05
N ALA A 161 -0.51 11.95 4.36
CA ALA A 161 -1.33 12.46 5.45
C ALA A 161 -0.63 12.36 6.82
N PRO A 162 -0.08 11.22 7.26
CA PRO A 162 0.65 11.14 8.52
C PRO A 162 1.97 11.91 8.51
N ALA A 163 2.69 11.98 7.38
CA ALA A 163 3.91 12.78 7.25
C ALA A 163 3.63 14.25 7.53
N LEU A 164 2.61 14.82 6.90
CA LEU A 164 2.14 16.20 7.13
C LEU A 164 1.61 16.38 8.55
N ALA A 165 0.79 15.47 9.05
CA ALA A 165 0.28 15.53 10.43
C ALA A 165 1.41 15.63 11.45
N ALA A 166 2.47 14.87 11.28
CA ALA A 166 3.63 14.88 12.16
C ALA A 166 4.48 16.16 12.03
N GLY A 167 4.39 16.89 10.91
CA GLY A 167 5.16 18.12 10.64
C GLY A 167 6.42 17.87 9.81
N ASN A 168 6.52 16.76 9.11
CA ASN A 168 7.62 16.47 8.20
C ASN A 168 7.47 17.20 6.87
N THR A 169 8.57 17.32 6.13
CA THR A 169 8.59 17.61 4.71
C THR A 169 8.79 16.32 3.93
N PHE A 170 8.43 16.30 2.65
CA PHE A 170 8.55 15.06 1.89
C PHE A 170 8.85 15.26 0.40
N VAL A 171 9.37 14.20 -0.21
CA VAL A 171 9.42 14.01 -1.66
C VAL A 171 8.56 12.79 -1.98
N LEU A 172 7.45 13.00 -2.71
CA LEU A 172 6.59 11.93 -3.21
C LEU A 172 7.10 11.45 -4.56
N LYS A 173 7.30 10.13 -4.69
CA LYS A 173 7.63 9.48 -5.96
C LYS A 173 6.59 8.39 -6.24
N PRO A 174 5.57 8.66 -7.05
CA PRO A 174 4.63 7.64 -7.50
C PRO A 174 5.27 6.68 -8.51
N SER A 175 4.59 5.56 -8.79
CA SER A 175 4.98 4.73 -9.92
C SER A 175 4.96 5.53 -11.22
N GLU A 176 5.93 5.27 -12.08
CA GLU A 176 6.01 5.85 -13.43
C GLU A 176 4.85 5.45 -14.36
N LEU A 177 4.09 4.43 -13.97
CA LEU A 177 2.93 3.95 -14.74
C LEU A 177 1.63 4.70 -14.40
N THR A 178 1.54 5.28 -13.19
CA THR A 178 0.29 5.82 -12.65
C THR A 178 0.50 7.14 -11.90
N PRO A 179 1.01 8.20 -12.56
CA PRO A 179 1.38 9.44 -11.90
C PRO A 179 0.22 10.44 -11.73
N SER A 180 -0.87 10.30 -12.49
CA SER A 180 -1.87 11.36 -12.67
C SER A 180 -2.53 11.82 -11.36
N THR A 181 -2.89 10.89 -10.50
CA THR A 181 -3.54 11.23 -9.22
C THR A 181 -2.56 11.77 -8.17
N ALA A 182 -1.27 11.41 -8.25
CA ALA A 182 -0.23 12.01 -7.41
C ALA A 182 0.00 13.48 -7.79
N VAL A 183 0.07 13.81 -9.10
CA VAL A 183 0.13 15.19 -9.60
C VAL A 183 -1.10 15.99 -9.11
N ALA A 184 -2.30 15.41 -9.24
CA ALA A 184 -3.51 16.05 -8.79
C ALA A 184 -3.53 16.26 -7.26
N LEU A 185 -3.04 15.31 -6.47
CA LEU A 185 -2.93 15.47 -5.00
C LEU A 185 -2.01 16.66 -4.63
N ILE A 186 -0.86 16.81 -5.30
CA ILE A 186 0.05 17.93 -5.03
C ILE A 186 -0.62 19.27 -5.38
N ARG A 187 -1.42 19.35 -6.46
CA ARG A 187 -2.20 20.55 -6.79
C ARG A 187 -3.22 20.90 -5.70
N LEU A 188 -3.84 19.90 -5.07
CA LEU A 188 -4.75 20.14 -3.94
C LEU A 188 -4.01 20.57 -2.67
N LEU A 189 -2.79 20.09 -2.45
CA LEU A 189 -1.95 20.57 -1.35
C LEU A 189 -1.52 22.03 -1.55
N GLU A 190 -1.18 22.41 -2.79
CA GLU A 190 -0.91 23.80 -3.16
C GLU A 190 -2.15 24.68 -2.97
N GLU A 191 -3.34 24.25 -3.46
CA GLU A 191 -4.62 24.95 -3.23
C GLU A 191 -4.98 25.08 -1.75
N ALA A 192 -4.58 24.09 -0.93
CA ALA A 192 -4.73 24.14 0.51
C ALA A 192 -3.71 25.06 1.21
N GLU A 193 -2.89 25.79 0.47
CA GLU A 193 -1.88 26.73 0.97
C GLU A 193 -0.82 26.04 1.86
N LEU A 194 -0.38 24.81 1.49
CA LEU A 194 0.75 24.18 2.13
C LEU A 194 2.03 24.99 1.85
N PRO A 195 2.85 25.33 2.85
CA PRO A 195 4.06 26.14 2.65
C PRO A 195 5.03 25.50 1.64
N ASP A 196 5.65 26.35 0.81
CA ASP A 196 6.60 25.96 -0.23
C ASP A 196 7.70 25.01 0.28
N GLY A 197 8.08 24.03 -0.53
CA GLY A 197 9.09 23.02 -0.22
C GLY A 197 8.66 21.96 0.80
N THR A 198 7.51 22.12 1.47
CA THR A 198 6.98 21.09 2.39
C THR A 198 6.62 19.81 1.65
N ALA A 199 5.95 19.96 0.49
CA ALA A 199 5.67 18.87 -0.43
C ALA A 199 6.52 19.04 -1.69
N ASN A 200 7.09 17.94 -2.17
CA ASN A 200 7.79 17.88 -3.44
C ASN A 200 7.35 16.60 -4.18
N LEU A 201 7.34 16.65 -5.50
CA LEU A 201 6.94 15.54 -6.38
C LEU A 201 7.99 15.33 -7.45
N VAL A 202 8.48 14.10 -7.56
CA VAL A 202 9.35 13.68 -8.65
C VAL A 202 8.74 12.47 -9.36
N LEU A 203 8.47 12.61 -10.65
CA LEU A 203 8.03 11.52 -11.51
C LEU A 203 9.26 10.84 -12.11
N GLY A 204 9.14 9.56 -12.48
CA GLY A 204 10.21 8.84 -13.14
C GLY A 204 10.38 7.39 -12.69
N PRO A 205 11.24 6.61 -13.39
CA PRO A 205 11.48 5.21 -13.10
C PRO A 205 12.04 4.98 -11.70
N GLY A 206 11.67 3.85 -11.08
CA GLY A 206 12.14 3.51 -9.74
C GLY A 206 13.67 3.49 -9.60
N ALA A 207 14.39 3.01 -10.61
CA ALA A 207 15.85 2.95 -10.60
C ALA A 207 16.53 4.32 -10.76
N GLU A 208 15.88 5.26 -11.46
CA GLU A 208 16.50 6.55 -11.84
C GLU A 208 16.09 7.71 -10.93
N ALA A 209 14.86 7.68 -10.42
CA ALA A 209 14.35 8.70 -9.49
C ALA A 209 14.18 8.16 -8.05
N GLY A 210 13.74 6.90 -7.89
CA GLY A 210 13.47 6.30 -6.58
C GLY A 210 14.72 5.89 -5.82
N ALA A 211 15.68 5.21 -6.46
CA ALA A 211 16.93 4.80 -5.81
C ALA A 211 17.73 6.01 -5.30
N PRO A 212 17.91 7.11 -6.07
CA PRO A 212 18.59 8.31 -5.57
C PRO A 212 17.90 8.91 -4.31
N LEU A 213 16.58 8.82 -4.17
CA LEU A 213 15.90 9.27 -2.95
C LEU A 213 16.28 8.38 -1.75
N THR A 214 16.38 7.06 -1.94
CA THR A 214 16.72 6.14 -0.85
C THR A 214 18.18 6.25 -0.42
N ASP A 215 19.07 6.57 -1.36
CA ASP A 215 20.52 6.71 -1.12
C ASP A 215 20.89 8.09 -0.53
N ASN A 216 20.05 9.12 -0.73
CA ASN A 216 20.37 10.50 -0.36
C ASN A 216 20.55 10.66 1.16
N PRO A 217 21.70 11.18 1.66
CA PRO A 217 21.94 11.33 3.09
C PRO A 217 21.03 12.35 3.80
N ASP A 218 20.47 13.32 3.07
CA ASP A 218 19.56 14.33 3.61
C ASP A 218 18.11 13.85 3.74
N VAL A 219 17.84 12.59 3.40
CA VAL A 219 16.56 11.90 3.69
C VAL A 219 16.68 11.20 5.03
N ASP A 220 15.76 11.48 5.96
CA ASP A 220 15.71 10.93 7.31
C ASP A 220 14.85 9.67 7.40
N LEU A 221 13.87 9.53 6.51
CA LEU A 221 12.92 8.43 6.51
C LEU A 221 12.55 8.02 5.08
N VAL A 222 12.52 6.71 4.81
CA VAL A 222 11.97 6.14 3.57
C VAL A 222 10.74 5.32 3.89
N SER A 223 9.59 5.72 3.34
CA SER A 223 8.38 4.91 3.29
C SER A 223 8.21 4.34 1.89
N PHE A 224 8.21 3.03 1.77
CA PHE A 224 8.14 2.33 0.50
C PHE A 224 7.04 1.28 0.50
N THR A 225 6.19 1.31 -0.52
CA THR A 225 5.25 0.22 -0.82
C THR A 225 5.57 -0.37 -2.18
N GLY A 226 5.74 -1.70 -2.24
CA GLY A 226 6.06 -2.40 -3.48
C GLY A 226 6.51 -3.84 -3.30
N GLY A 227 7.23 -4.39 -4.28
CA GLY A 227 7.67 -5.79 -4.25
C GLY A 227 8.83 -6.06 -3.29
N LEU A 228 8.84 -7.27 -2.69
CA LEU A 228 9.84 -7.72 -1.71
C LEU A 228 11.29 -7.50 -2.15
N ARG A 229 11.62 -7.81 -3.41
CA ARG A 229 12.97 -7.62 -3.94
C ARG A 229 13.44 -6.16 -3.88
N THR A 230 12.55 -5.23 -4.18
CA THR A 230 12.86 -3.79 -4.10
C THR A 230 12.90 -3.33 -2.64
N GLY A 231 12.00 -3.80 -1.78
CA GLY A 231 12.04 -3.50 -0.34
C GLY A 231 13.37 -3.86 0.31
N ARG A 232 13.93 -5.03 -0.03
CA ARG A 232 15.28 -5.43 0.45
C ARG A 232 16.37 -4.47 -0.01
N ARG A 233 16.29 -3.93 -1.25
CA ARG A 233 17.24 -2.93 -1.76
C ARG A 233 17.09 -1.60 -1.03
N VAL A 234 15.86 -1.17 -0.77
CA VAL A 234 15.59 0.06 0.00
C VAL A 234 16.18 -0.04 1.41
N MET A 235 16.01 -1.17 2.12
CA MET A 235 16.63 -1.38 3.42
C MET A 235 18.16 -1.32 3.36
N ALA A 236 18.76 -1.95 2.35
CA ALA A 236 20.21 -1.92 2.17
C ALA A 236 20.72 -0.49 1.90
N ALA A 237 20.02 0.27 1.05
CA ALA A 237 20.35 1.66 0.72
C ALA A 237 20.21 2.61 1.92
N ALA A 238 19.27 2.35 2.83
CA ALA A 238 19.05 3.15 4.03
C ALA A 238 20.11 2.93 5.12
N SER A 239 20.77 1.77 5.12
CA SER A 239 21.68 1.36 6.23
C SER A 239 22.91 2.26 6.44
N PRO A 240 23.58 2.84 5.42
CA PRO A 240 24.76 3.67 5.62
C PRO A 240 24.53 4.93 6.49
N THR A 241 23.33 5.48 6.46
CA THR A 241 22.95 6.67 7.24
C THR A 241 22.03 6.34 8.41
N VAL A 242 21.73 5.05 8.63
CA VAL A 242 20.82 4.57 9.68
C VAL A 242 19.46 5.25 9.62
N LYS A 243 19.04 5.70 8.41
CA LYS A 243 17.74 6.37 8.24
C LYS A 243 16.61 5.39 8.50
N ARG A 244 15.50 5.88 9.00
CA ARG A 244 14.31 5.06 9.21
C ARG A 244 13.78 4.50 7.90
N THR A 245 13.34 3.25 7.95
CA THR A 245 12.57 2.64 6.86
C THR A 245 11.34 1.98 7.43
N PHE A 246 10.20 2.24 6.82
CA PHE A 246 9.07 1.33 6.96
C PHE A 246 8.58 0.91 5.57
N LEU A 247 8.25 -0.37 5.46
CA LEU A 247 8.05 -1.05 4.20
C LEU A 247 6.73 -1.78 4.23
N GLU A 248 5.91 -1.54 3.22
CA GLU A 248 4.72 -2.31 2.92
C GLU A 248 4.98 -3.12 1.66
N LEU A 249 5.06 -4.45 1.82
CA LEU A 249 5.49 -5.35 0.76
C LEU A 249 4.38 -6.34 0.41
N GLY A 250 4.68 -7.26 -0.50
CA GLY A 250 3.73 -8.23 -0.99
C GLY A 250 3.27 -9.27 0.03
N GLY A 251 2.33 -10.07 -0.40
CA GLY A 251 1.75 -11.18 0.36
C GLY A 251 1.47 -12.41 -0.49
N LYS A 252 1.41 -13.56 0.16
CA LYS A 252 0.79 -14.79 -0.34
C LYS A 252 -0.26 -15.22 0.67
N ASN A 253 -1.37 -14.49 0.66
CA ASN A 253 -2.29 -14.44 1.78
C ASN A 253 -3.22 -15.66 1.80
N PRO A 254 -3.28 -16.39 2.92
CA PRO A 254 -4.17 -17.54 3.07
C PRO A 254 -5.63 -17.09 3.25
N ASN A 255 -6.53 -17.80 2.58
CA ASN A 255 -7.96 -17.74 2.77
C ASN A 255 -8.43 -19.14 3.19
N ILE A 256 -8.70 -19.37 4.47
CA ILE A 256 -8.93 -20.68 5.08
C ILE A 256 -10.44 -20.90 5.21
N VAL A 257 -10.95 -21.97 4.63
CA VAL A 257 -12.38 -22.32 4.65
C VAL A 257 -12.59 -23.66 5.32
N PHE A 258 -13.20 -23.67 6.51
CA PHE A 258 -13.63 -24.87 7.22
C PHE A 258 -14.97 -25.38 6.68
N ALA A 259 -15.25 -26.66 6.89
CA ALA A 259 -16.43 -27.34 6.37
C ALA A 259 -17.77 -26.78 6.91
N ASP A 260 -17.74 -26.12 8.06
CA ASP A 260 -18.90 -25.50 8.73
C ASP A 260 -19.09 -24.03 8.38
N ALA A 261 -18.27 -23.47 7.49
CA ALA A 261 -18.45 -22.11 7.00
C ALA A 261 -19.77 -21.97 6.20
N ASP A 262 -20.34 -20.76 6.18
CA ASP A 262 -21.42 -20.46 5.22
C ASP A 262 -20.88 -20.58 3.79
N PHE A 263 -21.29 -21.63 3.11
CA PHE A 263 -20.72 -22.06 1.84
C PHE A 263 -20.85 -20.98 0.74
N GLU A 264 -22.05 -20.43 0.58
CA GLU A 264 -22.32 -19.45 -0.48
C GLU A 264 -21.56 -18.15 -0.26
N THR A 265 -21.54 -17.66 0.96
CA THR A 265 -20.81 -16.46 1.36
C THR A 265 -19.30 -16.66 1.21
N ALA A 266 -18.76 -17.78 1.70
CA ALA A 266 -17.33 -18.08 1.59
C ALA A 266 -16.86 -18.19 0.14
N VAL A 267 -17.67 -18.77 -0.77
CA VAL A 267 -17.38 -18.81 -2.21
C VAL A 267 -17.35 -17.40 -2.80
N ASP A 268 -18.34 -16.56 -2.50
CA ASP A 268 -18.42 -15.19 -3.03
C ASP A 268 -17.21 -14.35 -2.62
N TYR A 269 -16.84 -14.43 -1.34
CA TYR A 269 -15.66 -13.73 -0.84
C TYR A 269 -14.34 -14.33 -1.32
N ALA A 270 -14.26 -15.64 -1.57
CA ALA A 270 -13.06 -16.24 -2.17
C ALA A 270 -12.78 -15.70 -3.57
N LEU A 271 -13.83 -15.45 -4.36
CA LEU A 271 -13.73 -14.81 -5.67
C LEU A 271 -13.33 -13.33 -5.54
N THR A 272 -13.99 -12.59 -4.67
CA THR A 272 -13.70 -11.18 -4.42
C THR A 272 -12.26 -11.00 -3.92
N ALA A 273 -11.81 -11.83 -3.00
CA ALA A 273 -10.47 -11.78 -2.41
C ALA A 273 -9.33 -11.86 -3.43
N VAL A 274 -9.55 -12.54 -4.56
CA VAL A 274 -8.48 -12.78 -5.54
C VAL A 274 -8.71 -12.13 -6.89
N PHE A 275 -9.98 -11.87 -7.30
CA PHE A 275 -10.24 -11.35 -8.65
C PHE A 275 -10.60 -9.86 -8.69
N HIS A 276 -10.83 -9.24 -7.53
CA HIS A 276 -10.92 -7.79 -7.40
C HIS A 276 -9.64 -7.15 -7.96
N HIS A 277 -9.78 -6.08 -8.75
CA HIS A 277 -8.66 -5.40 -9.42
C HIS A 277 -7.69 -6.36 -10.13
N SER A 278 -8.22 -7.43 -10.74
CA SER A 278 -7.44 -8.50 -11.39
C SER A 278 -6.34 -9.11 -10.52
N GLY A 279 -6.57 -9.20 -9.21
CA GLY A 279 -5.61 -9.77 -8.25
C GLY A 279 -4.40 -8.89 -7.97
N GLN A 280 -4.38 -7.65 -8.43
CA GLN A 280 -3.28 -6.71 -8.24
C GLN A 280 -3.36 -6.01 -6.87
N VAL A 281 -3.57 -6.80 -5.83
CA VAL A 281 -3.79 -6.36 -4.45
C VAL A 281 -2.78 -7.07 -3.54
N CYS A 282 -2.05 -6.31 -2.74
CA CYS A 282 -1.04 -6.87 -1.82
C CYS A 282 -1.65 -7.86 -0.81
N SER A 283 -2.91 -7.63 -0.41
CA SER A 283 -3.68 -8.51 0.47
C SER A 283 -4.55 -9.52 -0.27
N ALA A 284 -4.42 -9.71 -1.60
CA ALA A 284 -5.24 -10.69 -2.33
C ALA A 284 -5.19 -12.07 -1.68
N GLY A 285 -6.37 -12.67 -1.45
CA GLY A 285 -6.52 -14.04 -0.92
C GLY A 285 -6.19 -15.09 -1.98
N ALA A 286 -5.01 -14.97 -2.56
CA ALA A 286 -4.57 -15.77 -3.72
C ALA A 286 -4.19 -17.20 -3.36
N ARG A 287 -4.22 -17.57 -2.08
CA ARG A 287 -3.94 -18.92 -1.57
C ARG A 287 -5.14 -19.43 -0.78
N LEU A 288 -5.99 -20.24 -1.41
CA LEU A 288 -7.20 -20.81 -0.83
C LEU A 288 -6.90 -22.17 -0.20
N LEU A 289 -7.15 -22.29 1.10
CA LEU A 289 -7.08 -23.53 1.84
C LEU A 289 -8.50 -24.01 2.16
N VAL A 290 -8.90 -25.18 1.68
CA VAL A 290 -10.26 -25.70 1.87
C VAL A 290 -10.22 -27.03 2.62
N GLN A 291 -11.06 -27.17 3.66
CA GLN A 291 -11.14 -28.39 4.44
C GLN A 291 -11.69 -29.55 3.59
N ASP A 292 -11.10 -30.73 3.76
CA ASP A 292 -11.33 -31.93 2.95
C ASP A 292 -12.81 -32.24 2.67
N PRO A 293 -13.73 -32.27 3.65
CA PRO A 293 -15.12 -32.68 3.41
C PRO A 293 -15.89 -31.82 2.41
N VAL A 294 -15.51 -30.56 2.23
CA VAL A 294 -16.18 -29.60 1.35
C VAL A 294 -15.33 -29.19 0.14
N HIS A 295 -14.08 -29.61 0.09
CA HIS A 295 -13.10 -29.15 -0.91
C HIS A 295 -13.62 -29.27 -2.35
N ASP A 296 -14.04 -30.45 -2.78
CA ASP A 296 -14.37 -30.67 -4.20
C ASP A 296 -15.60 -29.87 -4.63
N ALA A 297 -16.62 -29.78 -3.77
CA ALA A 297 -17.81 -28.98 -4.02
C ALA A 297 -17.49 -27.47 -4.02
N PHE A 298 -16.70 -27.02 -3.07
CA PHE A 298 -16.30 -25.62 -2.95
C PHE A 298 -15.47 -25.15 -4.16
N VAL A 299 -14.46 -25.93 -4.53
CA VAL A 299 -13.61 -25.62 -5.70
C VAL A 299 -14.41 -25.67 -6.99
N ALA A 300 -15.34 -26.63 -7.16
CA ALA A 300 -16.19 -26.69 -8.33
C ALA A 300 -17.04 -25.42 -8.48
N GLU A 301 -17.61 -24.90 -7.38
CA GLU A 301 -18.42 -23.70 -7.39
C GLU A 301 -17.59 -22.43 -7.63
N VAL A 302 -16.41 -22.31 -6.99
CA VAL A 302 -15.46 -21.22 -7.28
C VAL A 302 -15.09 -21.20 -8.76
N VAL A 303 -14.75 -22.36 -9.35
CA VAL A 303 -14.41 -22.47 -10.78
C VAL A 303 -15.57 -22.09 -11.67
N ARG A 304 -16.79 -22.54 -11.36
CA ARG A 304 -18.01 -22.21 -12.11
C ARG A 304 -18.21 -20.69 -12.15
N ARG A 305 -18.13 -20.00 -11.00
CA ARG A 305 -18.30 -18.54 -10.92
C ARG A 305 -17.13 -17.79 -11.54
N ALA A 306 -15.89 -18.24 -11.34
CA ALA A 306 -14.70 -17.62 -11.91
C ALA A 306 -14.74 -17.59 -13.45
N ARG A 307 -15.27 -18.66 -14.09
CA ARG A 307 -15.49 -18.69 -15.55
C ARG A 307 -16.48 -17.64 -16.03
N GLY A 308 -17.43 -17.26 -15.18
CA GLY A 308 -18.46 -16.27 -15.48
C GLY A 308 -18.04 -14.81 -15.26
N ILE A 309 -16.85 -14.54 -14.71
CA ILE A 309 -16.38 -13.18 -14.47
C ILE A 309 -16.14 -12.46 -15.80
N ARG A 310 -16.80 -11.33 -15.98
CA ARG A 310 -16.69 -10.50 -17.18
C ARG A 310 -15.52 -9.53 -17.03
N LEU A 311 -14.61 -9.59 -18.00
CA LEU A 311 -13.52 -8.65 -18.17
C LEU A 311 -14.01 -7.44 -18.97
N GLY A 312 -13.47 -6.26 -18.68
CA GLY A 312 -13.77 -5.05 -19.45
C GLY A 312 -12.97 -3.85 -19.00
N GLY A 313 -13.07 -2.77 -19.75
CA GLY A 313 -12.40 -1.51 -19.47
C GLY A 313 -13.00 -0.77 -18.26
N PRO A 314 -12.35 0.30 -17.82
CA PRO A 314 -12.68 1.01 -16.58
C PRO A 314 -14.10 1.61 -16.56
N PHE A 315 -14.67 1.90 -17.73
CA PHE A 315 -15.98 2.53 -17.89
C PHE A 315 -17.06 1.57 -18.43
N ASP A 316 -16.77 0.28 -18.62
CA ASP A 316 -17.78 -0.72 -18.92
C ASP A 316 -18.50 -1.13 -17.62
N GLU A 317 -19.74 -0.70 -17.45
CA GLU A 317 -20.57 -1.01 -16.27
C GLU A 317 -20.84 -2.51 -16.11
N ARG A 318 -20.71 -3.31 -17.17
CA ARG A 318 -20.90 -4.77 -17.13
C ARG A 318 -19.64 -5.49 -16.64
N ALA A 319 -18.48 -4.84 -16.72
CA ALA A 319 -17.21 -5.43 -16.30
C ALA A 319 -17.20 -5.70 -14.79
N GLN A 320 -16.65 -6.85 -14.39
CA GLN A 320 -16.47 -7.24 -12.99
C GLN A 320 -15.02 -7.14 -12.54
N THR A 321 -14.08 -7.16 -13.50
CA THR A 321 -12.66 -6.88 -13.24
C THR A 321 -12.00 -6.31 -14.49
N GLY A 322 -10.88 -5.59 -14.31
CA GLY A 322 -10.17 -4.88 -15.37
C GLY A 322 -8.95 -5.64 -15.92
N PRO A 323 -8.07 -4.95 -16.66
CA PRO A 323 -6.80 -5.49 -17.17
C PRO A 323 -5.73 -5.58 -16.08
N LEU A 324 -4.63 -6.23 -16.40
CA LEU A 324 -3.34 -6.06 -15.73
C LEU A 324 -2.70 -4.73 -16.16
N ILE A 325 -1.81 -4.20 -15.33
CA ILE A 325 -1.25 -2.85 -15.53
C ILE A 325 -0.39 -2.70 -16.81
N SER A 326 0.25 -3.77 -17.27
CA SER A 326 1.16 -3.70 -18.42
C SER A 326 1.38 -5.05 -19.08
N ALA A 327 1.90 -5.02 -20.32
CA ALA A 327 2.33 -6.22 -21.05
C ALA A 327 3.38 -7.02 -20.28
N ALA A 328 4.34 -6.33 -19.66
CA ALA A 328 5.40 -6.98 -18.88
C ALA A 328 4.84 -7.69 -17.65
N HIS A 329 3.85 -7.07 -16.97
CA HIS A 329 3.21 -7.69 -15.84
C HIS A 329 2.32 -8.87 -16.26
N ARG A 330 1.60 -8.77 -17.39
CA ARG A 330 0.85 -9.90 -17.97
C ARG A 330 1.78 -11.07 -18.28
N ALA A 331 2.92 -10.83 -18.91
CA ALA A 331 3.90 -11.87 -19.19
C ALA A 331 4.44 -12.54 -17.90
N LYS A 332 4.63 -11.78 -16.81
CA LYS A 332 4.98 -12.33 -15.50
C LYS A 332 3.89 -13.29 -14.98
N VAL A 333 2.61 -12.91 -15.09
CA VAL A 333 1.48 -13.75 -14.66
C VAL A 333 1.36 -15.01 -15.52
N GLU A 334 1.55 -14.89 -16.83
CA GLU A 334 1.58 -16.03 -17.76
C GLU A 334 2.69 -17.03 -17.40
N ALA A 335 3.91 -16.53 -17.15
CA ALA A 335 5.04 -17.35 -16.72
C ALA A 335 4.79 -18.03 -15.36
N TYR A 336 4.17 -17.31 -14.40
CA TYR A 336 3.82 -17.87 -13.10
C TYR A 336 2.84 -19.06 -13.23
N VAL A 337 1.80 -18.93 -14.07
CA VAL A 337 0.85 -20.02 -14.33
C VAL A 337 1.55 -21.20 -15.01
N ALA A 338 2.39 -20.92 -16.03
CA ALA A 338 3.14 -21.96 -16.73
C ALA A 338 4.07 -22.74 -15.77
N THR A 339 4.73 -22.06 -14.84
CA THR A 339 5.57 -22.70 -13.82
C THR A 339 4.74 -23.61 -12.92
N GLY A 340 3.60 -23.16 -12.42
CA GLY A 340 2.73 -24.00 -11.58
C GLY A 340 2.25 -25.27 -12.29
N LEU A 341 1.91 -25.16 -13.57
CA LEU A 341 1.52 -26.33 -14.40
C LEU A 341 2.70 -27.31 -14.58
N ALA A 342 3.90 -26.77 -14.82
CA ALA A 342 5.11 -27.61 -14.95
C ALA A 342 5.49 -28.30 -13.62
N GLU A 343 5.18 -27.69 -12.47
CA GLU A 343 5.37 -28.26 -11.13
C GLU A 343 4.26 -29.26 -10.75
N GLY A 344 3.20 -29.42 -11.55
CA GLY A 344 2.15 -30.41 -11.35
C GLY A 344 0.79 -29.87 -10.88
N ALA A 345 0.62 -28.56 -10.76
CA ALA A 345 -0.68 -27.95 -10.47
C ALA A 345 -1.68 -28.24 -11.60
N ARG A 346 -2.94 -28.42 -11.24
CA ARG A 346 -4.01 -28.72 -12.18
C ARG A 346 -4.79 -27.44 -12.53
N LEU A 347 -4.76 -27.03 -13.81
CA LEU A 347 -5.59 -25.93 -14.29
C LEU A 347 -7.07 -26.31 -14.28
N ARG A 348 -7.90 -25.57 -13.56
CA ARG A 348 -9.34 -25.76 -13.48
C ARG A 348 -10.10 -24.77 -14.37
N CYS A 349 -9.63 -23.54 -14.53
CA CYS A 349 -10.12 -22.55 -15.48
C CYS A 349 -9.09 -21.45 -15.71
N GLY A 350 -9.30 -20.62 -16.74
CA GLY A 350 -8.43 -19.51 -17.09
C GLY A 350 -7.12 -19.98 -17.75
N GLY A 351 -6.00 -19.42 -17.31
CA GLY A 351 -4.67 -19.77 -17.80
C GLY A 351 -4.34 -19.19 -19.18
N SER A 352 -5.14 -18.25 -19.70
CA SER A 352 -4.94 -17.66 -21.02
C SER A 352 -5.48 -16.23 -21.10
N ARG A 353 -5.11 -15.54 -22.16
CA ARG A 353 -5.75 -14.27 -22.57
C ARG A 353 -7.19 -14.52 -23.01
N PRO A 354 -8.08 -13.52 -22.91
CA PRO A 354 -9.42 -13.63 -23.50
C PRO A 354 -9.33 -13.69 -25.04
N ASP A 355 -10.28 -14.39 -25.66
CA ASP A 355 -10.37 -14.47 -27.13
C ASP A 355 -11.28 -13.36 -27.71
N ASP A 356 -11.84 -12.50 -26.85
CA ASP A 356 -12.73 -11.41 -27.24
C ASP A 356 -11.93 -10.32 -27.98
N PRO A 357 -12.27 -10.02 -29.26
CA PRO A 357 -11.58 -8.98 -30.02
C PRO A 357 -11.67 -7.58 -29.39
N GLU A 358 -12.73 -7.29 -28.63
CA GLU A 358 -12.89 -5.99 -27.92
C GLU A 358 -11.86 -5.80 -26.81
N LEU A 359 -11.23 -6.88 -26.34
CA LEU A 359 -10.23 -6.89 -25.28
C LEU A 359 -8.78 -7.07 -25.80
N ALA A 360 -8.60 -7.17 -27.12
CA ALA A 360 -7.31 -7.56 -27.73
C ALA A 360 -6.19 -6.55 -27.48
N ASP A 361 -6.51 -5.25 -27.46
CA ASP A 361 -5.54 -4.16 -27.28
C ASP A 361 -5.16 -3.94 -25.81
N GLY A 362 -5.92 -4.51 -24.85
CA GLY A 362 -5.66 -4.41 -23.41
C GLY A 362 -4.80 -5.55 -22.85
N PHE A 363 -4.35 -5.38 -21.63
CA PHE A 363 -3.50 -6.37 -20.96
C PHE A 363 -4.30 -7.35 -20.10
N TYR A 364 -5.42 -7.84 -20.66
CA TYR A 364 -6.32 -8.75 -19.95
C TYR A 364 -5.74 -10.16 -19.80
N TYR A 365 -6.14 -10.81 -18.70
CA TYR A 365 -5.85 -12.20 -18.41
C TYR A 365 -7.05 -12.82 -17.68
N ARG A 366 -7.46 -14.03 -18.06
CA ARG A 366 -8.65 -14.68 -17.51
C ARG A 366 -8.46 -15.06 -16.05
N PRO A 367 -9.49 -14.91 -15.19
CA PRO A 367 -9.52 -15.48 -13.87
C PRO A 367 -9.09 -16.94 -13.89
N THR A 368 -8.02 -17.25 -13.15
CA THR A 368 -7.32 -18.54 -13.24
C THR A 368 -7.35 -19.25 -11.89
N VAL A 369 -7.72 -20.54 -11.91
CA VAL A 369 -7.71 -21.40 -10.72
C VAL A 369 -6.77 -22.58 -10.96
N LEU A 370 -5.75 -22.68 -10.12
CA LEU A 370 -4.81 -23.80 -10.03
C LEU A 370 -5.15 -24.64 -8.80
N ASP A 371 -5.47 -25.89 -9.01
CA ASP A 371 -5.83 -26.87 -7.98
C ASP A 371 -4.74 -27.94 -7.83
N SER A 372 -4.85 -28.79 -6.83
CA SER A 372 -3.86 -29.83 -6.52
C SER A 372 -2.47 -29.25 -6.24
N CYS A 373 -2.43 -28.03 -5.69
CA CYS A 373 -1.18 -27.42 -5.26
C CYS A 373 -0.73 -28.05 -3.93
N HIS A 374 0.58 -28.30 -3.82
CA HIS A 374 1.17 -28.89 -2.62
C HIS A 374 2.48 -28.20 -2.23
N SER A 375 2.91 -28.39 -0.99
CA SER A 375 4.14 -27.82 -0.45
C SER A 375 5.34 -28.10 -1.38
N GLY A 376 6.15 -27.07 -1.59
CA GLY A 376 7.31 -27.07 -2.50
C GLY A 376 7.05 -26.50 -3.88
N MET A 377 5.80 -26.30 -4.29
CA MET A 377 5.49 -25.57 -5.54
C MET A 377 5.77 -24.08 -5.38
N SER A 378 6.41 -23.48 -6.39
CA SER A 378 6.72 -22.04 -6.40
C SER A 378 5.47 -21.17 -6.38
N VAL A 379 4.36 -21.64 -6.97
CA VAL A 379 3.07 -20.95 -6.98
C VAL A 379 2.43 -20.79 -5.59
N LEU A 380 2.90 -21.50 -4.56
CA LEU A 380 2.47 -21.31 -3.18
C LEU A 380 3.38 -20.38 -2.39
N SER A 381 4.63 -20.21 -2.82
CA SER A 381 5.62 -19.35 -2.15
C SER A 381 5.73 -17.97 -2.78
N ASP A 382 5.54 -17.86 -4.10
CA ASP A 382 5.70 -16.63 -4.84
C ASP A 382 4.39 -15.85 -5.00
N GLU A 383 4.50 -14.53 -5.02
CA GLU A 383 3.38 -13.64 -5.28
C GLU A 383 3.15 -13.48 -6.79
N SER A 384 1.95 -13.88 -7.27
CA SER A 384 1.53 -13.69 -8.67
C SER A 384 1.27 -12.22 -8.98
N PHE A 385 0.59 -11.53 -8.06
CA PHE A 385 0.05 -10.18 -8.22
C PHE A 385 -0.86 -10.07 -9.45
N GLY A 386 -1.65 -11.10 -9.70
CA GLY A 386 -2.55 -11.26 -10.85
C GLY A 386 -3.74 -12.13 -10.51
N PRO A 387 -4.69 -12.34 -11.45
CA PRO A 387 -5.94 -13.05 -11.21
C PRO A 387 -5.73 -14.57 -11.15
N VAL A 388 -4.91 -15.04 -10.23
CA VAL A 388 -4.53 -16.45 -10.09
C VAL A 388 -4.76 -16.91 -8.66
N LEU A 389 -5.68 -17.85 -8.49
CA LEU A 389 -5.99 -18.54 -7.24
C LEU A 389 -5.29 -19.89 -7.21
N THR A 390 -4.51 -20.18 -6.16
CA THR A 390 -3.97 -21.51 -5.87
C THR A 390 -4.80 -22.15 -4.78
N VAL A 391 -5.09 -23.46 -4.92
CA VAL A 391 -5.94 -24.21 -3.99
C VAL A 391 -5.14 -25.35 -3.36
N GLU A 392 -5.24 -25.42 -2.03
CA GLU A 392 -4.70 -26.49 -1.19
C GLU A 392 -5.83 -27.12 -0.37
N ARG A 393 -5.66 -28.38 -0.03
CA ARG A 393 -6.55 -29.16 0.83
C ARG A 393 -5.95 -29.29 2.21
N PHE A 394 -6.77 -29.28 3.26
CA PHE A 394 -6.34 -29.59 4.62
C PHE A 394 -7.40 -30.45 5.35
N GLU A 395 -6.96 -31.20 6.37
CA GLU A 395 -7.81 -32.09 7.15
C GLU A 395 -8.15 -31.53 8.54
N SER A 396 -7.17 -30.94 9.23
CA SER A 396 -7.30 -30.48 10.61
C SER A 396 -7.02 -29.00 10.81
N GLU A 397 -7.46 -28.45 11.96
CA GLU A 397 -7.19 -27.05 12.37
C GLU A 397 -5.68 -26.78 12.45
N GLU A 398 -4.90 -27.72 13.00
CA GLU A 398 -3.45 -27.62 13.12
C GLU A 398 -2.77 -27.58 11.76
N GLU A 399 -3.24 -28.37 10.84
CA GLU A 399 -2.72 -28.38 9.47
C GLU A 399 -3.02 -27.09 8.74
N ALA A 400 -4.23 -26.57 8.83
CA ALA A 400 -4.61 -25.29 8.25
C ALA A 400 -3.69 -24.17 8.74
N ILE A 401 -3.44 -24.09 10.06
CA ILE A 401 -2.53 -23.10 10.65
C ILE A 401 -1.10 -23.29 10.16
N ARG A 402 -0.62 -24.53 10.10
CA ARG A 402 0.74 -24.83 9.61
C ARG A 402 0.91 -24.40 8.16
N LEU A 403 -0.01 -24.80 7.28
CA LEU A 403 0.01 -24.43 5.87
C LEU A 403 -0.08 -22.91 5.69
N ALA A 404 -1.02 -22.26 6.36
CA ALA A 404 -1.19 -20.81 6.26
C ALA A 404 0.06 -20.01 6.67
N ASN A 405 0.81 -20.51 7.66
CA ASN A 405 2.04 -19.87 8.13
C ASN A 405 3.30 -20.26 7.31
N ASP A 406 3.22 -21.29 6.45
CA ASP A 406 4.33 -21.78 5.63
C ASP A 406 4.57 -20.91 4.40
N THR A 407 5.02 -19.69 4.64
CA THR A 407 5.41 -18.70 3.64
C THR A 407 6.33 -17.67 4.26
N VAL A 408 7.16 -17.03 3.45
CA VAL A 408 8.00 -15.89 3.89
C VAL A 408 7.17 -14.63 4.15
N TYR A 409 5.94 -14.60 3.66
CA TYR A 409 5.01 -13.47 3.80
C TYR A 409 4.16 -13.54 5.07
N GLY A 410 3.55 -12.43 5.41
CA GLY A 410 2.64 -12.33 6.55
C GLY A 410 1.83 -11.03 6.53
N LEU A 411 1.24 -10.65 5.37
CA LEU A 411 0.50 -9.39 5.27
C LEU A 411 -0.92 -9.54 5.84
N ALA A 412 -1.74 -10.37 5.22
CA ALA A 412 -3.14 -10.53 5.59
C ALA A 412 -3.62 -11.97 5.38
N GLY A 413 -4.84 -12.27 5.80
CA GLY A 413 -5.52 -13.54 5.54
C GLY A 413 -6.90 -13.60 6.16
N ALA A 414 -7.64 -14.69 5.88
CA ALA A 414 -8.97 -14.87 6.44
C ALA A 414 -9.22 -16.30 6.91
N VAL A 415 -10.20 -16.41 7.82
CA VAL A 415 -10.69 -17.68 8.37
C VAL A 415 -12.21 -17.68 8.27
N TRP A 416 -12.76 -18.72 7.65
CA TRP A 416 -14.19 -18.95 7.47
C TRP A 416 -14.61 -20.17 8.28
N SER A 417 -15.48 -19.99 9.27
CA SER A 417 -16.03 -21.05 10.12
C SER A 417 -17.33 -20.61 10.75
N GLY A 418 -18.27 -21.54 10.89
CA GLY A 418 -19.49 -21.36 11.69
C GLY A 418 -19.22 -21.44 13.20
N ASP A 419 -18.08 -22.01 13.62
CA ASP A 419 -17.62 -22.03 15.01
C ASP A 419 -16.75 -20.81 15.30
N GLU A 420 -17.30 -19.83 16.01
CA GLU A 420 -16.60 -18.61 16.41
C GLU A 420 -15.33 -18.90 17.24
N GLY A 421 -15.40 -19.88 18.15
CA GLY A 421 -14.26 -20.28 18.98
C GLY A 421 -13.10 -20.82 18.14
N ARG A 422 -13.39 -21.64 17.12
CA ARG A 422 -12.40 -22.11 16.13
C ARG A 422 -11.82 -20.92 15.36
N ALA A 423 -12.67 -20.09 14.81
CA ALA A 423 -12.23 -18.95 14.01
C ALA A 423 -11.27 -18.05 14.80
N GLN A 424 -11.57 -17.73 16.05
CA GLN A 424 -10.71 -16.95 16.96
C GLN A 424 -9.39 -17.66 17.27
N ARG A 425 -9.42 -18.97 17.58
CA ARG A 425 -8.19 -19.76 17.86
C ARG A 425 -7.26 -19.78 16.65
N VAL A 426 -7.81 -20.02 15.45
CA VAL A 426 -7.03 -20.03 14.21
C VAL A 426 -6.47 -18.65 13.95
N ALA A 427 -7.31 -17.61 13.95
CA ALA A 427 -6.90 -16.23 13.69
C ALA A 427 -5.73 -15.80 14.61
N SER A 428 -5.80 -16.12 15.90
CA SER A 428 -4.76 -15.76 16.89
C SER A 428 -3.41 -16.47 16.66
N ARG A 429 -3.39 -17.58 15.91
CA ARG A 429 -2.19 -18.37 15.60
C ARG A 429 -1.61 -18.08 14.22
N LEU A 430 -2.28 -17.27 13.40
CA LEU A 430 -1.76 -16.83 12.12
C LEU A 430 -0.76 -15.69 12.32
N ARG A 431 0.41 -15.82 11.69
CA ARG A 431 1.48 -14.81 11.72
C ARG A 431 1.29 -13.77 10.62
N LEU A 432 0.20 -13.01 10.70
CA LEU A 432 -0.28 -12.03 9.73
C LEU A 432 -0.51 -10.67 10.41
N GLY A 433 -0.39 -9.60 9.65
CA GLY A 433 -0.67 -8.25 10.14
C GLY A 433 -2.17 -8.00 10.31
N THR A 434 -2.99 -8.52 9.38
CA THR A 434 -4.45 -8.44 9.43
C THR A 434 -5.05 -9.82 9.22
N VAL A 435 -6.03 -10.18 10.06
CA VAL A 435 -6.81 -11.43 9.91
C VAL A 435 -8.30 -11.09 9.95
N TRP A 436 -9.01 -11.45 8.90
CA TRP A 436 -10.47 -11.36 8.86
C TRP A 436 -11.11 -12.69 9.31
N ILE A 437 -12.22 -12.60 9.97
CA ILE A 437 -13.06 -13.75 10.34
C ILE A 437 -14.40 -13.58 9.63
N ASN A 438 -14.75 -14.56 8.78
CA ASN A 438 -15.96 -14.57 7.96
C ASN A 438 -16.12 -13.28 7.11
N ASP A 439 -15.00 -12.75 6.63
CA ASP A 439 -14.92 -11.56 5.79
C ASP A 439 -13.63 -11.59 4.95
N TYR A 440 -13.51 -10.74 3.92
CA TYR A 440 -12.28 -10.45 3.18
C TYR A 440 -12.37 -9.09 2.46
N LEU A 441 -11.27 -8.35 2.39
CA LEU A 441 -11.18 -7.03 1.72
C LEU A 441 -12.25 -6.04 2.21
N HIS A 442 -12.56 -6.07 3.51
CA HIS A 442 -13.42 -5.05 4.11
C HIS A 442 -12.85 -3.65 3.85
N PRO A 443 -13.69 -2.59 3.70
CA PRO A 443 -13.20 -1.23 3.50
C PRO A 443 -12.10 -0.86 4.50
N THR A 444 -11.07 -0.20 4.01
CA THR A 444 -9.94 0.21 4.84
C THR A 444 -10.41 1.14 5.95
N LEU A 445 -10.14 0.76 7.19
CA LEU A 445 -10.41 1.59 8.35
C LEU A 445 -9.14 2.35 8.73
N PRO A 446 -9.06 3.66 8.50
CA PRO A 446 -7.85 4.42 8.82
C PRO A 446 -7.51 4.45 10.31
N GLN A 447 -8.43 4.00 11.18
CA GLN A 447 -8.24 3.87 12.62
C GLN A 447 -7.48 2.60 13.03
N ALA A 448 -7.43 1.59 12.15
CA ALA A 448 -6.75 0.32 12.40
C ALA A 448 -5.41 0.29 11.68
N GLU A 449 -4.38 -0.18 12.37
CA GLU A 449 -3.06 -0.35 11.81
C GLU A 449 -3.07 -1.32 10.64
N TRP A 450 -2.31 -0.96 9.60
CA TRP A 450 -2.02 -1.81 8.47
C TRP A 450 -0.53 -2.11 8.42
N GLY A 451 -0.15 -3.34 8.06
CA GLY A 451 1.25 -3.72 7.85
C GLY A 451 1.51 -5.20 8.05
N GLY A 452 2.58 -5.66 7.42
CA GLY A 452 2.93 -7.08 7.38
C GLY A 452 3.77 -7.57 8.54
N PHE A 453 3.69 -8.89 8.78
CA PHE A 453 4.65 -9.67 9.57
C PHE A 453 5.68 -10.27 8.63
N LYS A 454 6.72 -10.87 9.18
CA LYS A 454 7.78 -11.58 8.43
C LYS A 454 8.38 -10.69 7.33
N GLN A 455 8.39 -11.17 6.07
CA GLN A 455 8.95 -10.39 4.95
C GLN A 455 7.91 -9.57 4.18
N SER A 456 6.68 -9.47 4.70
CA SER A 456 5.68 -8.55 4.12
C SER A 456 5.85 -7.10 4.55
N GLY A 457 6.76 -6.81 5.46
CA GLY A 457 7.09 -5.43 5.78
C GLY A 457 7.64 -5.21 7.19
N THR A 458 7.94 -3.94 7.47
CA THR A 458 8.37 -3.42 8.77
C THR A 458 7.68 -2.10 9.02
N GLY A 459 7.38 -1.78 10.28
CA GLY A 459 6.57 -0.61 10.64
C GLY A 459 5.08 -0.84 10.43
N ARG A 460 4.31 0.22 10.53
CA ARG A 460 2.84 0.21 10.29
C ARG A 460 2.41 1.45 9.55
N GLU A 461 1.43 1.29 8.68
CA GLU A 461 0.62 2.38 8.13
C GLU A 461 -0.73 2.41 8.82
N LEU A 462 -1.45 3.52 8.71
CA LEU A 462 -2.73 3.75 9.35
C LEU A 462 -2.68 3.66 10.89
N GLY A 463 -3.80 3.86 11.52
CA GLY A 463 -3.89 3.90 12.98
C GLY A 463 -2.98 4.95 13.66
N PRO A 464 -2.94 4.96 14.97
CA PRO A 464 -2.01 5.78 15.75
C PRO A 464 -0.54 5.37 15.51
N SER A 465 -0.28 4.08 15.27
CA SER A 465 1.06 3.58 15.00
C SER A 465 1.62 4.14 13.68
N GLY A 466 0.79 4.28 12.63
CA GLY A 466 1.21 4.91 11.38
C GLY A 466 1.65 6.36 11.57
N LEU A 467 0.98 7.12 12.44
CA LEU A 467 1.45 8.47 12.79
C LEU A 467 2.77 8.45 13.59
N ALA A 468 2.94 7.45 14.44
CA ALA A 468 4.14 7.31 15.28
C ALA A 468 5.41 7.04 14.44
N GLU A 469 5.29 6.36 13.29
CA GLU A 469 6.43 6.14 12.38
C GLU A 469 7.06 7.46 11.88
N TYR A 470 6.28 8.52 11.74
CA TYR A 470 6.72 9.84 11.28
C TYR A 470 7.15 10.77 12.40
N ARG A 471 7.26 10.29 13.65
CA ARG A 471 7.63 11.07 14.82
C ARG A 471 8.80 10.45 15.56
N GLN A 472 9.54 11.30 16.30
CA GLN A 472 10.58 10.87 17.22
C GLN A 472 10.24 11.31 18.62
N ALA A 473 10.30 10.39 19.58
CA ALA A 473 10.16 10.71 20.99
C ALA A 473 11.44 11.31 21.53
N LYS A 474 11.33 12.50 22.14
CA LYS A 474 12.44 13.17 22.85
C LYS A 474 12.10 13.27 24.32
N HIS A 475 12.97 12.75 25.18
CA HIS A 475 12.88 12.92 26.62
C HIS A 475 13.58 14.20 27.06
N ILE A 476 12.84 15.09 27.73
CA ILE A 476 13.38 16.34 28.31
C ILE A 476 13.25 16.24 29.81
N TRP A 477 14.42 16.20 30.46
CA TRP A 477 14.53 16.23 31.91
C TRP A 477 14.98 17.62 32.38
N ARG A 478 14.24 18.24 33.29
CA ARG A 478 14.59 19.50 33.91
C ARG A 478 14.74 19.29 35.42
N ASN A 479 15.99 19.46 35.96
CA ASN A 479 16.21 19.60 37.39
C ASN A 479 15.78 21.02 37.80
N THR A 480 14.83 21.14 38.74
CA THR A 480 14.28 22.42 39.22
C THR A 480 15.06 22.98 40.37
N ARG A 481 15.91 22.16 41.05
CA ARG A 481 16.72 22.52 42.19
C ARG A 481 18.13 21.91 42.07
N PRO A 482 18.94 22.34 41.05
CA PRO A 482 20.26 21.74 40.83
C PRO A 482 21.19 21.97 42.04
N ARG A 483 21.85 20.89 42.45
CA ARG A 483 22.86 20.91 43.55
C ARG A 483 24.08 20.12 43.09
N PRO A 484 25.31 20.45 43.66
CA PRO A 484 26.48 19.63 43.41
C PRO A 484 26.25 18.18 43.81
N GLN A 485 26.64 17.23 42.96
CA GLN A 485 26.49 15.79 43.25
C GLN A 485 27.63 15.21 44.09
N GLY A 486 28.75 15.91 44.19
CA GLY A 486 29.89 15.50 45.01
C GLY A 486 30.66 14.28 44.50
N TRP A 487 30.48 13.88 43.22
CA TRP A 487 31.19 12.72 42.68
C TRP A 487 32.69 12.93 42.46
N PHE A 488 33.11 14.18 42.30
CA PHE A 488 34.49 14.52 41.93
C PHE A 488 35.05 15.66 42.85
N THR A 489 34.59 15.72 44.07
CA THR A 489 35.08 16.67 45.08
C THR A 489 36.15 16.07 45.93
#